data_4b0f66886f671535d34b5a26ca1f5574
#
_entry.id   4b0f66886f671535d34b5a26ca1f5574
#
_cell.length_a   1.000
_cell.length_b   1.000
_cell.length_c   1.000
_cell.angle_alpha   90.00
_cell.angle_beta   90.00
_cell.angle_gamma   90.00
#
_symmetry.space_group_name_H-M   'P 1'
#
loop_
_entity.id
_entity.type
_entity.pdbx_description
1 polymer ?
#
loop_
_entity_poly.entity_id
_entity_poly.type
_entity_poly.pdbx_seq_one_letter_code
_entity_poly.pdbx_strand_id
1 'polypeptide(L)'
;VEKQTQAAARQEQKKLKKQIQKQQIKRDYAKAKRSEQTVGTAAKGTIDYIKKIGGKVTNFFKENRKVYISVAVLIGLMFLIITNVTSCSAVFLQNVITYTGTSYLSSDQAIREAELYYTQLEANLQERINNMESEEPGHEEYRYNIGPIEHDPFILISYLSAKYEEFTFEQVKPELDALFAEQYHLTTEAVNETVTETATVRVGESLGQVVTSGYCNCPICCGIWSGGPTASGAYPTANHTLAVDASNPFVPMGTKVVMNGVEYTVEDTGAFARYGVQFDVYYDNHAAASAHGHQTWECYLADDNGSQEVEVTRTRDVDVLNVTLNSGNLMSICQDRLGFFQKELFSAYNDTKGNLQMFATPVDFNWYSSVTSYYGYRIHPISGANQLHNGMDIGAPEGTKVMAGLTGTVTTSAYNDSYGNYVIIKDRKGYELRYAHLSSRSVSAGASVTKGDEIGLVGNTGNSTGSHLHIELLKNGERLNPIFYLETGEGAGFGGNEYT
;
A
#
# COMPACT_ATOMS: atom_id res chain seq x y z
N VAL A 1 -26.31 -1.05 45.15
CA VAL A 1 -26.43 0.44 45.12
C VAL A 1 -25.04 1.07 45.09
N GLU A 2 -24.07 0.66 45.90
CA GLU A 2 -22.73 1.25 45.99
C GLU A 2 -21.89 1.09 44.69
N LYS A 3 -21.94 -0.07 44.01
CA LYS A 3 -21.23 -0.29 42.74
C LYS A 3 -21.79 0.53 41.57
N GLN A 4 -23.09 0.83 41.55
CA GLN A 4 -23.71 1.67 40.51
C GLN A 4 -23.37 3.16 40.73
N THR A 5 -23.28 3.61 41.97
CA THR A 5 -22.86 4.99 42.30
C THR A 5 -21.39 5.22 41.96
N GLN A 6 -20.51 4.24 42.18
CA GLN A 6 -19.09 4.33 41.81
C GLN A 6 -18.89 4.31 40.28
N ALA A 7 -19.70 3.56 39.54
CA ALA A 7 -19.63 3.54 38.08
C ALA A 7 -20.11 4.86 37.45
N ALA A 8 -21.18 5.44 37.99
CA ALA A 8 -21.67 6.76 37.58
C ALA A 8 -20.67 7.87 37.86
N ALA A 9 -20.07 7.87 39.07
CA ALA A 9 -19.02 8.83 39.45
C ALA A 9 -17.75 8.71 38.55
N ARG A 10 -17.35 7.48 38.18
CA ARG A 10 -16.25 7.28 37.18
C ARG A 10 -16.59 7.77 35.80
N GLN A 11 -17.84 7.65 35.37
CA GLN A 11 -18.29 8.15 34.07
C GLN A 11 -18.35 9.70 34.05
N GLU A 12 -18.81 10.32 35.12
CA GLU A 12 -18.79 11.79 35.26
C GLU A 12 -17.35 12.32 35.36
N GLN A 13 -16.47 11.64 36.08
CA GLN A 13 -15.04 11.99 36.12
C GLN A 13 -14.38 11.86 34.75
N LYS A 14 -14.75 10.85 33.95
CA LYS A 14 -14.25 10.72 32.56
C LYS A 14 -14.76 11.83 31.64
N LYS A 15 -16.05 12.21 31.75
CA LYS A 15 -16.61 13.35 31.00
C LYS A 15 -15.98 14.68 31.41
N LEU A 16 -15.80 14.91 32.71
CA LEU A 16 -15.17 16.12 33.22
C LEU A 16 -13.70 16.19 32.83
N LYS A 17 -12.97 15.08 32.88
CA LYS A 17 -11.58 15.00 32.38
C LYS A 17 -11.48 15.29 30.89
N LYS A 18 -12.36 14.72 30.05
CA LYS A 18 -12.44 15.04 28.60
C LYS A 18 -12.73 16.52 28.36
N GLN A 19 -13.60 17.13 29.12
CA GLN A 19 -13.93 18.56 28.97
C GLN A 19 -12.77 19.47 29.39
N ILE A 20 -12.10 19.17 30.49
CA ILE A 20 -10.92 19.95 30.97
C ILE A 20 -9.77 19.82 29.97
N GLN A 21 -9.50 18.62 29.47
CA GLN A 21 -8.51 18.34 28.45
C GLN A 21 -8.80 19.10 27.15
N LYS A 22 -10.04 19.01 26.65
CA LYS A 22 -10.49 19.73 25.46
C LYS A 22 -10.31 21.25 25.57
N GLN A 23 -10.60 21.80 26.76
CA GLN A 23 -10.37 23.24 27.00
C GLN A 23 -8.88 23.59 27.07
N GLN A 24 -8.06 22.68 27.60
CA GLN A 24 -6.62 22.92 27.74
C GLN A 24 -5.91 22.85 26.39
N ILE A 25 -6.19 21.82 25.60
CA ILE A 25 -5.68 21.68 24.22
C ILE A 25 -6.12 22.86 23.35
N LYS A 26 -7.41 23.27 23.41
CA LYS A 26 -7.90 24.46 22.69
C LYS A 26 -7.18 25.75 23.09
N ARG A 27 -6.86 25.90 24.36
CA ARG A 27 -6.12 27.05 24.85
C ARG A 27 -4.66 27.03 24.38
N ASP A 28 -4.03 25.88 24.43
CA ASP A 28 -2.63 25.73 24.07
C ASP A 28 -2.44 25.83 22.55
N TYR A 29 -3.36 25.26 21.77
CA TYR A 29 -3.40 25.41 20.31
C TYR A 29 -3.69 26.87 19.86
N ALA A 30 -4.68 27.55 20.47
CA ALA A 30 -4.97 28.92 20.15
C ALA A 30 -3.78 29.87 20.49
N LYS A 31 -2.96 29.50 21.47
CA LYS A 31 -1.73 30.25 21.84
C LYS A 31 -0.61 29.97 20.83
N ALA A 32 -0.43 28.69 20.43
CA ALA A 32 0.55 28.27 19.44
C ALA A 32 0.31 28.96 18.08
N LYS A 33 -0.95 28.98 17.63
CA LYS A 33 -1.35 29.63 16.37
C LYS A 33 -1.13 31.15 16.35
N ARG A 34 -1.17 31.80 17.53
CA ARG A 34 -0.84 33.22 17.66
C ARG A 34 0.68 33.49 17.67
N SER A 35 1.49 32.50 18.08
CA SER A 35 2.96 32.64 18.10
C SER A 35 3.61 32.38 16.73
N GLU A 36 2.97 31.63 15.85
CA GLU A 36 3.42 31.44 14.45
C GLU A 36 3.44 32.75 13.64
N GLN A 37 2.63 33.75 14.03
CA GLN A 37 2.60 35.05 13.36
C GLN A 37 3.75 36.02 13.80
N THR A 38 4.60 35.62 14.75
CA THR A 38 5.71 36.41 15.24
C THR A 38 7.00 35.60 15.42
N VAL A 39 7.58 35.15 14.33
CA VAL A 39 8.91 34.53 14.28
C VAL A 39 9.95 35.63 14.53
N GLY A 40 10.38 35.80 15.78
CA GLY A 40 11.44 36.74 16.14
C GLY A 40 11.69 36.95 17.64
N THR A 41 10.83 36.44 18.54
CA THR A 41 10.92 36.76 19.98
C THR A 41 10.57 35.60 20.92
N ALA A 42 10.86 34.37 20.52
CA ALA A 42 10.44 33.15 21.25
C ALA A 42 10.93 33.09 22.73
N ALA A 43 12.11 33.66 23.05
CA ALA A 43 12.65 33.60 24.41
C ALA A 43 12.05 34.66 25.36
N LYS A 44 11.61 35.81 24.86
CA LYS A 44 10.97 36.85 25.69
C LYS A 44 9.47 36.57 25.92
N GLY A 45 8.77 35.98 24.95
CA GLY A 45 7.35 35.67 25.05
C GLY A 45 7.00 34.66 26.13
N THR A 46 7.86 33.69 26.41
CA THR A 46 7.62 32.62 27.41
C THR A 46 7.69 33.23 28.84
N ILE A 47 8.60 34.14 29.11
CA ILE A 47 8.76 34.77 30.45
C ILE A 47 7.61 35.76 30.73
N ASP A 48 7.21 36.56 29.76
CA ASP A 48 6.07 37.48 29.88
C ASP A 48 4.72 36.75 29.96
N TYR A 49 4.64 35.60 29.38
CA TYR A 49 3.48 34.73 29.45
C TYR A 49 3.27 34.11 30.83
N ILE A 50 4.32 33.59 31.46
CA ILE A 50 4.27 33.08 32.84
C ILE A 50 3.88 34.17 33.82
N LYS A 51 4.38 35.41 33.66
CA LYS A 51 4.01 36.59 34.44
C LYS A 51 2.53 37.01 34.25
N LYS A 52 2.01 36.88 33.00
CA LYS A 52 0.62 37.28 32.67
C LYS A 52 -0.41 36.25 33.14
N ILE A 53 -0.06 34.96 33.18
CA ILE A 53 -0.87 33.93 33.84
C ILE A 53 -0.88 34.12 35.34
N GLY A 54 0.25 34.38 35.97
CA GLY A 54 0.35 34.67 37.38
C GLY A 54 -0.56 35.85 37.80
N GLY A 55 -0.60 36.93 37.00
CA GLY A 55 -1.48 38.08 37.25
C GLY A 55 -2.98 37.82 37.06
N LYS A 56 -3.38 36.99 36.10
CA LYS A 56 -4.80 36.61 35.89
C LYS A 56 -5.30 35.60 36.93
N VAL A 57 -4.42 34.71 37.33
CA VAL A 57 -4.70 33.75 38.42
C VAL A 57 -4.89 34.48 39.73
N THR A 58 -4.03 35.48 40.07
CA THR A 58 -4.17 36.28 41.31
C THR A 58 -5.43 37.17 41.34
N ASN A 59 -5.89 37.70 40.20
CA ASN A 59 -7.12 38.52 40.16
C ASN A 59 -8.40 37.63 40.25
N PHE A 60 -8.40 36.48 39.61
CA PHE A 60 -9.48 35.52 39.73
C PHE A 60 -9.57 34.99 41.17
N PHE A 61 -8.46 34.84 41.90
CA PHE A 61 -8.40 34.45 43.33
C PHE A 61 -8.94 35.53 44.28
N LYS A 62 -8.91 36.80 43.93
CA LYS A 62 -9.42 37.88 44.77
C LYS A 62 -10.96 37.99 44.79
N GLU A 63 -11.63 37.63 43.71
CA GLU A 63 -13.09 37.80 43.57
C GLU A 63 -13.93 36.66 44.17
N ASN A 64 -13.36 35.48 44.44
CA ASN A 64 -14.11 34.33 44.94
C ASN A 64 -13.58 33.70 46.23
N ARG A 65 -13.36 34.53 47.26
CA ARG A 65 -12.66 34.20 48.52
C ARG A 65 -13.23 33.01 49.28
N LYS A 66 -14.54 32.68 49.22
CA LYS A 66 -15.18 31.57 49.94
C LYS A 66 -15.02 30.22 49.25
N VAL A 67 -14.92 30.20 47.93
CA VAL A 67 -14.71 28.94 47.14
C VAL A 67 -13.23 28.53 47.26
N TYR A 68 -12.33 29.51 47.47
CA TYR A 68 -10.89 29.27 47.55
C TYR A 68 -10.38 28.65 48.83
N ILE A 69 -11.04 28.91 49.97
CA ILE A 69 -10.62 28.27 51.22
C ILE A 69 -10.87 26.74 51.11
N SER A 70 -11.96 26.33 50.49
CA SER A 70 -12.24 24.90 50.29
C SER A 70 -11.32 24.28 49.23
N VAL A 71 -10.99 24.97 48.12
CA VAL A 71 -10.07 24.51 47.10
C VAL A 71 -8.62 24.54 47.57
N ALA A 72 -8.19 25.59 48.35
CA ALA A 72 -6.86 25.66 48.93
C ALA A 72 -6.63 24.61 50.01
N VAL A 73 -7.66 24.30 50.79
CA VAL A 73 -7.62 23.17 51.76
C VAL A 73 -7.56 21.83 51.03
N LEU A 74 -8.29 21.66 49.93
CA LEU A 74 -8.23 20.45 49.09
C LEU A 74 -6.88 20.30 48.35
N ILE A 75 -6.31 21.42 47.88
CA ILE A 75 -4.99 21.44 47.25
C ILE A 75 -3.91 21.28 48.32
N GLY A 76 -4.07 21.88 49.52
CA GLY A 76 -3.16 21.66 50.65
C GLY A 76 -3.21 20.23 51.20
N LEU A 77 -4.36 19.61 51.27
CA LEU A 77 -4.53 18.18 51.60
C LEU A 77 -3.97 17.28 50.48
N MET A 78 -4.15 17.65 49.23
CA MET A 78 -3.49 16.96 48.08
C MET A 78 -1.96 17.17 48.14
N PHE A 79 -1.45 18.33 48.49
CA PHE A 79 -0.01 18.57 48.67
C PHE A 79 0.55 17.81 49.86
N LEU A 80 -0.17 17.69 51.01
CA LEU A 80 0.23 16.89 52.14
C LEU A 80 0.21 15.38 51.88
N ILE A 81 -0.69 14.90 51.00
CA ILE A 81 -0.69 13.54 50.51
C ILE A 81 0.46 13.30 49.50
N ILE A 82 0.78 14.29 48.68
CA ILE A 82 1.84 14.25 47.66
C ILE A 82 3.24 14.29 48.29
N THR A 83 3.46 15.01 49.40
CA THR A 83 4.77 15.08 50.07
C THR A 83 5.15 13.81 50.85
N ASN A 84 4.20 12.88 51.08
CA ASN A 84 4.50 11.60 51.71
C ASN A 84 4.63 10.41 50.75
N VAL A 85 4.46 10.63 49.42
CA VAL A 85 4.62 9.61 48.40
C VAL A 85 5.60 10.13 47.33
N THR A 86 6.83 10.37 47.76
CA THR A 86 7.93 10.76 46.87
C THR A 86 8.36 9.58 46.04
N SER A 87 8.17 9.64 44.74
CA SER A 87 8.71 8.97 43.56
C SER A 87 7.67 8.39 42.60
N CYS A 88 6.53 7.83 43.06
CA CYS A 88 5.51 7.29 42.15
C CYS A 88 4.52 8.35 41.61
N SER A 89 4.30 9.46 42.32
CA SER A 89 3.25 10.43 42.01
C SER A 89 3.60 11.39 40.87
N ALA A 90 4.86 11.74 40.73
CA ALA A 90 5.31 12.60 39.62
C ALA A 90 5.23 11.84 38.28
N VAL A 91 5.64 10.60 38.27
CA VAL A 91 5.54 9.69 37.10
C VAL A 91 4.06 9.39 36.80
N PHE A 92 3.23 9.22 37.83
CA PHE A 92 1.79 8.97 37.64
C PHE A 92 1.05 10.20 37.10
N LEU A 93 1.35 11.42 37.60
CA LEU A 93 0.79 12.66 37.07
C LEU A 93 1.27 12.97 35.65
N GLN A 94 2.53 12.74 35.38
CA GLN A 94 3.10 12.94 34.04
C GLN A 94 2.50 11.90 33.05
N ASN A 95 2.36 10.66 33.47
CA ASN A 95 1.67 9.62 32.66
C ASN A 95 0.18 9.92 32.48
N VAL A 96 -0.53 10.43 33.50
CA VAL A 96 -1.94 10.84 33.36
C VAL A 96 -2.11 12.03 32.43
N ILE A 97 -1.23 13.04 32.53
CA ILE A 97 -1.27 14.21 31.64
C ILE A 97 -0.89 13.81 30.21
N THR A 98 0.10 12.97 30.03
CA THR A 98 0.48 12.44 28.70
C THR A 98 -0.64 11.59 28.14
N TYR A 99 -1.18 10.65 28.90
CA TYR A 99 -2.26 9.75 28.48
C TYR A 99 -3.55 10.49 28.10
N THR A 100 -3.92 11.54 28.86
CA THR A 100 -5.13 12.31 28.57
C THR A 100 -4.93 13.34 27.46
N GLY A 101 -3.68 13.76 27.17
CA GLY A 101 -3.34 14.72 26.12
C GLY A 101 -3.24 14.12 24.73
N THR A 102 -3.14 12.79 24.61
CA THR A 102 -2.86 12.08 23.36
C THR A 102 -3.97 11.14 22.89
N SER A 103 -5.19 11.28 23.43
CA SER A 103 -6.37 10.54 22.97
C SER A 103 -7.08 11.28 21.84
N TYR A 104 -7.52 10.55 20.80
CA TYR A 104 -8.38 11.13 19.76
C TYR A 104 -9.66 11.68 20.39
N LEU A 105 -10.02 12.92 20.00
CA LEU A 105 -11.16 13.64 20.57
C LEU A 105 -12.43 13.50 19.72
N SER A 106 -12.28 13.14 18.46
CA SER A 106 -13.38 12.94 17.54
C SER A 106 -14.23 11.73 17.93
N SER A 107 -15.50 11.75 17.53
CA SER A 107 -16.41 10.63 17.79
C SER A 107 -15.99 9.38 17.03
N ASP A 108 -16.35 8.21 17.57
CA ASP A 108 -16.17 6.91 16.90
C ASP A 108 -16.76 6.93 15.47
N GLN A 109 -17.89 7.64 15.27
CA GLN A 109 -18.52 7.80 13.96
C GLN A 109 -17.64 8.61 13.00
N ALA A 110 -17.12 9.77 13.42
CA ALA A 110 -16.30 10.63 12.57
C ALA A 110 -14.99 9.95 12.15
N ILE A 111 -14.35 9.22 13.07
CA ILE A 111 -13.15 8.42 12.78
C ILE A 111 -13.48 7.34 11.75
N ARG A 112 -14.56 6.58 11.97
CA ARG A 112 -15.01 5.53 11.04
C ARG A 112 -15.33 6.07 9.65
N GLU A 113 -16.07 7.17 9.56
CA GLU A 113 -16.45 7.77 8.28
C GLU A 113 -15.24 8.28 7.50
N ALA A 114 -14.25 8.88 8.17
CA ALA A 114 -13.02 9.31 7.54
C ALA A 114 -12.20 8.13 6.97
N GLU A 115 -12.06 7.06 7.75
CA GLU A 115 -11.39 5.82 7.31
C GLU A 115 -12.11 5.15 6.14
N LEU A 116 -13.42 4.96 6.25
CA LEU A 116 -14.21 4.35 5.19
C LEU A 116 -14.14 5.13 3.88
N TYR A 117 -14.12 6.46 3.97
CA TYR A 117 -13.99 7.29 2.79
C TYR A 117 -12.62 7.13 2.13
N TYR A 118 -11.54 7.12 2.92
CA TYR A 118 -10.19 6.99 2.38
C TYR A 118 -9.97 5.62 1.74
N THR A 119 -10.37 4.54 2.42
CA THR A 119 -10.34 3.18 1.85
C THR A 119 -11.22 3.04 0.61
N GLN A 120 -12.35 3.77 0.51
CA GLN A 120 -13.17 3.79 -0.70
C GLN A 120 -12.44 4.45 -1.88
N LEU A 121 -11.68 5.54 -1.64
CA LEU A 121 -10.86 6.17 -2.68
C LEU A 121 -9.77 5.20 -3.16
N GLU A 122 -9.11 4.49 -2.25
CA GLU A 122 -8.09 3.48 -2.56
C GLU A 122 -8.68 2.30 -3.37
N ALA A 123 -9.83 1.78 -2.94
CA ALA A 123 -10.52 0.70 -3.64
C ALA A 123 -10.98 1.12 -5.05
N ASN A 124 -11.47 2.35 -5.21
CA ASN A 124 -11.84 2.89 -6.52
C ASN A 124 -10.62 3.06 -7.44
N LEU A 125 -9.47 3.47 -6.90
CA LEU A 125 -8.22 3.56 -7.65
C LEU A 125 -7.75 2.17 -8.12
N GLN A 126 -7.80 1.18 -7.24
CA GLN A 126 -7.45 -0.20 -7.59
C GLN A 126 -8.41 -0.77 -8.63
N GLU A 127 -9.71 -0.51 -8.50
CA GLU A 127 -10.72 -0.93 -9.47
C GLU A 127 -10.48 -0.31 -10.84
N ARG A 128 -10.13 0.97 -10.89
CA ARG A 128 -9.76 1.66 -12.13
C ARG A 128 -8.55 1.04 -12.78
N ILE A 129 -7.49 0.72 -12.01
CA ILE A 129 -6.29 0.06 -12.51
C ILE A 129 -6.63 -1.34 -13.06
N ASN A 130 -7.46 -2.10 -12.36
CA ASN A 130 -7.89 -3.43 -12.80
C ASN A 130 -8.72 -3.40 -14.09
N ASN A 131 -9.41 -2.30 -14.36
CA ASN A 131 -10.24 -2.08 -15.54
C ASN A 131 -9.54 -1.29 -16.65
N MET A 132 -8.24 -1.04 -16.55
CA MET A 132 -7.49 -0.16 -17.44
C MET A 132 -7.61 -0.57 -18.91
N GLU A 133 -7.56 -1.86 -19.22
CA GLU A 133 -7.74 -2.38 -20.59
C GLU A 133 -9.12 -2.08 -21.17
N SER A 134 -10.13 -1.89 -20.33
CA SER A 134 -11.48 -1.48 -20.75
C SER A 134 -11.64 0.02 -20.79
N GLU A 135 -10.93 0.78 -19.96
CA GLU A 135 -10.98 2.25 -19.93
C GLU A 135 -10.14 2.88 -21.04
N GLU A 136 -9.01 2.28 -21.37
CA GLU A 136 -8.07 2.70 -22.42
C GLU A 136 -7.89 1.54 -23.42
N PRO A 137 -8.90 1.23 -24.25
CA PRO A 137 -8.83 0.07 -25.15
C PRO A 137 -8.01 0.39 -26.42
N GLY A 138 -7.46 -0.66 -27.03
CA GLY A 138 -6.87 -0.58 -28.37
C GLY A 138 -5.35 -0.72 -28.38
N HIS A 139 -4.70 -0.87 -27.25
CA HIS A 139 -3.28 -1.17 -27.15
C HIS A 139 -3.04 -2.68 -27.28
N GLU A 140 -1.90 -3.07 -27.86
CA GLU A 140 -1.52 -4.48 -28.02
C GLU A 140 -0.99 -5.07 -26.70
N GLU A 141 -0.32 -4.23 -25.89
CA GLU A 141 0.27 -4.62 -24.62
C GLU A 141 0.00 -3.58 -23.53
N TYR A 142 -0.27 -4.05 -22.30
CA TYR A 142 -0.44 -3.20 -21.12
C TYR A 142 0.62 -3.56 -20.10
N ARG A 143 1.45 -2.60 -19.72
CA ARG A 143 2.53 -2.78 -18.74
C ARG A 143 2.23 -2.01 -17.48
N TYR A 144 2.12 -2.72 -16.37
CA TYR A 144 1.77 -2.16 -15.07
C TYR A 144 3.00 -2.02 -14.18
N ASN A 145 3.23 -0.80 -13.70
CA ASN A 145 4.20 -0.49 -12.65
C ASN A 145 3.44 0.19 -11.51
N ILE A 146 2.90 -0.63 -10.59
CA ILE A 146 1.94 -0.18 -9.59
C ILE A 146 2.59 -0.20 -8.21
N GLY A 147 2.71 0.98 -7.60
CA GLY A 147 3.06 1.11 -6.20
C GLY A 147 1.93 0.61 -5.28
N PRO A 148 2.21 0.42 -3.97
CA PRO A 148 1.21 -0.06 -3.01
C PRO A 148 0.05 0.93 -2.89
N ILE A 149 -1.18 0.39 -2.79
CA ILE A 149 -2.42 1.15 -2.55
C ILE A 149 -2.92 0.75 -1.17
N GLU A 150 -2.34 1.35 -0.17
CA GLU A 150 -2.67 1.13 1.24
C GLU A 150 -2.20 2.30 2.08
N HIS A 151 -2.83 2.53 3.22
CA HIS A 151 -2.39 3.49 4.21
C HIS A 151 -2.43 2.90 5.62
N ASP A 152 -1.69 3.50 6.54
CA ASP A 152 -1.78 3.20 7.97
C ASP A 152 -2.92 4.04 8.58
N PRO A 153 -3.99 3.41 9.10
CA PRO A 153 -5.12 4.09 9.72
C PRO A 153 -4.73 5.02 10.88
N PHE A 154 -3.70 4.68 11.63
CA PHE A 154 -3.21 5.53 12.72
C PHE A 154 -2.54 6.81 12.20
N ILE A 155 -1.81 6.74 11.09
CA ILE A 155 -1.22 7.93 10.47
C ILE A 155 -2.33 8.88 10.02
N LEU A 156 -3.35 8.37 9.33
CA LEU A 156 -4.46 9.18 8.84
C LEU A 156 -5.22 9.88 9.98
N ILE A 157 -5.66 9.13 10.97
CA ILE A 157 -6.47 9.68 12.08
C ILE A 157 -5.62 10.55 13.01
N SER A 158 -4.35 10.22 13.25
CA SER A 158 -3.43 11.09 13.99
C SER A 158 -3.24 12.42 13.30
N TYR A 159 -3.09 12.43 11.96
CA TYR A 159 -2.98 13.66 11.18
C TYR A 159 -4.24 14.53 11.30
N LEU A 160 -5.41 13.95 11.07
CA LEU A 160 -6.67 14.68 11.19
C LEU A 160 -6.88 15.22 12.61
N SER A 161 -6.55 14.42 13.63
CA SER A 161 -6.62 14.83 15.03
C SER A 161 -5.63 15.95 15.38
N ALA A 162 -4.42 15.91 14.84
CA ALA A 162 -3.43 16.96 15.04
C ALA A 162 -3.80 18.28 14.34
N LYS A 163 -4.44 18.17 13.18
CA LYS A 163 -4.82 19.33 12.36
C LYS A 163 -6.11 20.01 12.83
N TYR A 164 -7.11 19.21 13.20
CA TYR A 164 -8.48 19.68 13.46
C TYR A 164 -8.90 19.54 14.93
N GLU A 165 -8.13 18.86 15.77
CA GLU A 165 -8.44 18.46 17.15
C GLU A 165 -9.63 17.47 17.22
N GLU A 166 -10.85 17.98 17.23
CA GLU A 166 -12.08 17.24 17.07
C GLU A 166 -12.69 17.58 15.71
N PHE A 167 -13.01 16.59 14.90
CA PHE A 167 -13.54 16.78 13.55
C PHE A 167 -14.83 16.00 13.33
N THR A 168 -15.59 16.45 12.33
CA THR A 168 -16.65 15.68 11.66
C THR A 168 -16.17 15.25 10.29
N PHE A 169 -16.80 14.23 9.71
CA PHE A 169 -16.45 13.75 8.37
C PHE A 169 -16.54 14.87 7.32
N GLU A 170 -17.65 15.63 7.32
CA GLU A 170 -17.86 16.72 6.36
C GLU A 170 -16.76 17.79 6.41
N GLN A 171 -16.23 18.04 7.61
CA GLN A 171 -15.15 19.00 7.79
C GLN A 171 -13.83 18.52 7.18
N VAL A 172 -13.54 17.22 7.25
CA VAL A 172 -12.25 16.66 6.83
C VAL A 172 -12.26 16.05 5.43
N LYS A 173 -13.45 15.83 4.83
CA LYS A 173 -13.57 15.26 3.50
C LYS A 173 -12.72 15.95 2.43
N PRO A 174 -12.69 17.31 2.30
CA PRO A 174 -11.83 17.98 1.32
C PRO A 174 -10.33 17.76 1.59
N GLU A 175 -9.95 17.58 2.86
CA GLU A 175 -8.58 17.27 3.24
C GLU A 175 -8.19 15.85 2.87
N LEU A 176 -9.11 14.89 3.03
CA LEU A 176 -8.92 13.50 2.62
C LEU A 176 -8.73 13.40 1.10
N ASP A 177 -9.56 14.14 0.32
CA ASP A 177 -9.41 14.24 -1.13
C ASP A 177 -8.03 14.80 -1.53
N ALA A 178 -7.57 15.85 -0.84
CA ALA A 178 -6.28 16.47 -1.11
C ALA A 178 -5.08 15.58 -0.70
N LEU A 179 -5.20 14.84 0.42
CA LEU A 179 -4.19 13.86 0.83
C LEU A 179 -4.09 12.72 -0.17
N PHE A 180 -5.23 12.18 -0.61
CA PHE A 180 -5.30 11.09 -1.58
C PHE A 180 -4.65 11.51 -2.91
N ALA A 181 -4.99 12.70 -3.42
CA ALA A 181 -4.40 13.22 -4.66
C ALA A 181 -2.88 13.46 -4.57
N GLU A 182 -2.36 13.74 -3.36
CA GLU A 182 -0.91 13.89 -3.14
C GLU A 182 -0.22 12.54 -2.91
N GLN A 183 -0.92 11.58 -2.33
CA GLN A 183 -0.35 10.25 -2.08
C GLN A 183 -0.29 9.41 -3.36
N TYR A 184 -1.29 9.47 -4.24
CA TYR A 184 -1.42 8.58 -5.38
C TYR A 184 -1.43 9.33 -6.72
N HIS A 185 -0.44 9.03 -7.55
CA HIS A 185 -0.32 9.60 -8.88
C HIS A 185 -0.36 8.50 -9.93
N LEU A 186 -1.54 8.27 -10.52
CA LEU A 186 -1.73 7.36 -11.63
C LEU A 186 -1.49 8.09 -12.96
N THR A 187 -0.60 7.56 -13.78
CA THR A 187 -0.30 8.06 -15.13
C THR A 187 -0.37 6.94 -16.14
N THR A 188 -0.83 7.26 -17.34
CA THR A 188 -0.80 6.36 -18.50
C THR A 188 0.01 7.01 -19.61
N GLU A 189 0.85 6.22 -20.27
CA GLU A 189 1.68 6.67 -21.39
C GLU A 189 1.65 5.63 -22.51
N ALA A 190 1.10 5.99 -23.65
CA ALA A 190 1.12 5.15 -24.84
C ALA A 190 2.43 5.35 -25.61
N VAL A 191 3.13 4.27 -25.89
CA VAL A 191 4.41 4.27 -26.63
C VAL A 191 4.39 3.20 -27.72
N ASN A 192 4.98 3.50 -28.86
CA ASN A 192 5.26 2.52 -29.89
C ASN A 192 6.71 2.04 -29.73
N GLU A 193 6.87 0.76 -29.44
CA GLU A 193 8.18 0.12 -29.27
C GLU A 193 8.43 -0.88 -30.40
N THR A 194 9.60 -0.82 -31.01
CA THR A 194 10.02 -1.84 -31.97
C THR A 194 10.59 -3.02 -31.19
N VAL A 195 9.89 -4.14 -31.21
CA VAL A 195 10.31 -5.39 -30.55
C VAL A 195 10.89 -6.34 -31.57
N THR A 196 11.88 -7.12 -31.16
CA THR A 196 12.47 -8.22 -31.95
C THR A 196 11.91 -9.51 -31.42
N GLU A 197 11.26 -10.28 -32.29
CA GLU A 197 10.67 -11.59 -31.93
C GLU A 197 11.21 -12.69 -32.85
N THR A 198 11.29 -13.92 -32.33
CA THR A 198 11.59 -15.11 -33.11
C THR A 198 10.27 -15.77 -33.52
N ALA A 199 10.07 -15.94 -34.83
CA ALA A 199 8.92 -16.63 -35.39
C ALA A 199 9.36 -17.89 -36.14
N THR A 200 8.57 -18.96 -36.08
CA THR A 200 8.78 -20.16 -36.88
C THR A 200 8.02 -20.05 -38.19
N VAL A 201 8.72 -20.19 -39.32
CA VAL A 201 8.17 -20.06 -40.68
C VAL A 201 8.35 -21.35 -41.43
N ARG A 202 7.34 -21.75 -42.20
CA ARG A 202 7.34 -22.96 -42.99
C ARG A 202 7.88 -22.71 -44.40
N VAL A 203 8.42 -23.78 -45.00
CA VAL A 203 8.90 -23.76 -46.39
C VAL A 203 7.79 -23.26 -47.32
N GLY A 204 8.14 -22.35 -48.22
CA GLY A 204 7.22 -21.69 -49.16
C GLY A 204 6.44 -20.51 -48.58
N GLU A 205 6.53 -20.24 -47.27
CA GLU A 205 5.93 -19.07 -46.62
C GLU A 205 6.74 -17.80 -46.88
N SER A 206 6.06 -16.68 -46.98
CA SER A 206 6.71 -15.37 -47.09
C SER A 206 7.38 -15.00 -45.76
N LEU A 207 8.63 -14.60 -45.83
CA LEU A 207 9.38 -13.97 -44.75
C LEU A 207 9.11 -12.46 -44.70
N GLY A 208 8.27 -11.96 -45.58
CA GLY A 208 7.95 -10.55 -45.77
C GLY A 208 8.97 -9.82 -46.64
N GLN A 209 8.89 -8.48 -46.61
CA GLN A 209 9.85 -7.64 -47.29
C GLN A 209 11.11 -7.46 -46.47
N VAL A 210 12.26 -7.71 -47.06
CA VAL A 210 13.58 -7.59 -46.43
C VAL A 210 14.40 -6.51 -47.15
N VAL A 211 15.19 -5.76 -46.39
CA VAL A 211 16.16 -4.83 -46.93
C VAL A 211 17.46 -5.57 -47.19
N THR A 212 17.98 -5.48 -48.39
CA THR A 212 19.23 -6.08 -48.83
C THR A 212 20.27 -5.03 -49.14
N SER A 213 21.54 -5.32 -48.88
CA SER A 213 22.71 -4.63 -49.37
C SER A 213 23.56 -5.55 -50.26
N GLY A 214 24.65 -5.04 -50.82
CA GLY A 214 25.52 -5.84 -51.65
C GLY A 214 26.97 -5.82 -51.20
N TYR A 215 27.64 -6.97 -51.21
CA TYR A 215 29.04 -7.09 -50.89
C TYR A 215 29.81 -7.93 -51.93
N CYS A 216 31.13 -7.85 -51.94
CA CYS A 216 32.00 -8.72 -52.73
C CYS A 216 33.24 -9.09 -51.90
N ASN A 217 33.94 -10.14 -52.31
CA ASN A 217 35.13 -10.64 -51.60
C ASN A 217 36.39 -9.80 -51.84
N CYS A 218 36.27 -8.45 -51.77
CA CYS A 218 37.39 -7.52 -51.95
C CYS A 218 37.80 -6.84 -50.64
N PRO A 219 39.01 -6.23 -50.59
CA PRO A 219 39.46 -5.55 -49.37
C PRO A 219 38.59 -4.38 -48.88
N ILE A 220 37.78 -3.79 -49.77
CA ILE A 220 36.87 -2.69 -49.38
C ILE A 220 35.65 -3.23 -48.64
N CYS A 221 35.07 -4.36 -49.11
CA CYS A 221 33.92 -4.98 -48.47
C CYS A 221 34.30 -5.87 -47.27
N CYS A 222 35.35 -6.70 -47.38
CA CYS A 222 35.69 -7.73 -46.42
C CYS A 222 36.97 -7.42 -45.60
N GLY A 223 37.64 -6.31 -45.83
CA GLY A 223 38.83 -5.93 -45.09
C GLY A 223 39.92 -7.04 -45.06
N ILE A 224 40.29 -7.46 -43.88
CA ILE A 224 41.32 -8.54 -43.66
C ILE A 224 40.87 -9.92 -44.09
N TRP A 225 39.55 -10.14 -44.28
CA TRP A 225 38.97 -11.43 -44.68
C TRP A 225 38.83 -11.56 -46.21
N SER A 226 39.27 -10.52 -46.97
CA SER A 226 39.21 -10.49 -48.42
C SER A 226 39.92 -11.69 -49.07
N GLY A 227 39.28 -12.27 -50.08
CA GLY A 227 39.77 -13.44 -50.80
C GLY A 227 39.64 -14.77 -50.05
N GLY A 228 39.12 -14.74 -48.79
CA GLY A 228 38.91 -15.92 -47.98
C GLY A 228 37.54 -16.59 -48.21
N PRO A 229 37.30 -17.72 -47.55
CA PRO A 229 35.99 -18.36 -47.52
C PRO A 229 35.01 -17.55 -46.65
N THR A 230 33.71 -17.81 -46.83
CA THR A 230 32.60 -17.34 -45.99
C THR A 230 32.67 -17.89 -44.59
N ALA A 231 31.79 -17.43 -43.70
CA ALA A 231 31.70 -17.97 -42.33
C ALA A 231 31.30 -19.45 -42.28
N SER A 232 30.64 -19.99 -43.30
CA SER A 232 30.38 -21.44 -43.43
C SER A 232 31.61 -22.27 -43.89
N GLY A 233 32.64 -21.61 -44.37
CA GLY A 233 33.81 -22.24 -44.96
C GLY A 233 33.72 -22.46 -46.48
N ALA A 234 32.61 -22.14 -47.11
CA ALA A 234 32.47 -22.18 -48.58
C ALA A 234 33.10 -20.93 -49.20
N TYR A 235 33.48 -20.98 -50.48
CA TYR A 235 33.83 -19.75 -51.23
C TYR A 235 32.56 -19.08 -51.76
N PRO A 236 32.40 -17.77 -51.60
CA PRO A 236 31.16 -17.09 -51.98
C PRO A 236 30.99 -17.09 -53.52
N THR A 237 29.74 -17.25 -53.96
CA THR A 237 29.31 -17.31 -55.36
C THR A 237 28.14 -16.37 -55.62
N ALA A 238 28.22 -15.56 -56.65
CA ALA A 238 27.14 -14.65 -57.03
C ALA A 238 25.84 -15.44 -57.38
N ASN A 239 24.67 -14.85 -57.08
CA ASN A 239 23.36 -15.48 -57.19
C ASN A 239 23.18 -16.78 -56.36
N HIS A 240 23.98 -16.93 -55.30
CA HIS A 240 23.90 -18.06 -54.39
C HIS A 240 24.17 -17.65 -52.96
N THR A 241 25.28 -16.96 -52.71
CA THR A 241 25.74 -16.67 -51.32
C THR A 241 25.07 -15.42 -50.78
N LEU A 242 24.62 -15.55 -49.56
CA LEU A 242 23.97 -14.53 -48.74
C LEU A 242 24.65 -14.43 -47.41
N ALA A 243 24.84 -13.22 -46.89
CA ALA A 243 25.28 -12.99 -45.52
C ALA A 243 24.13 -12.47 -44.65
N VAL A 244 24.16 -12.89 -43.37
CA VAL A 244 23.31 -12.35 -42.30
C VAL A 244 24.15 -11.58 -41.29
N ASP A 245 23.52 -10.77 -40.43
CA ASP A 245 24.25 -10.09 -39.38
C ASP A 245 24.72 -11.08 -38.33
N ALA A 246 25.98 -11.04 -37.96
CA ALA A 246 26.57 -11.98 -37.01
C ALA A 246 26.04 -11.84 -35.59
N SER A 247 25.58 -10.64 -35.22
CA SER A 247 25.07 -10.35 -33.86
C SER A 247 23.56 -10.56 -33.71
N ASN A 248 22.82 -10.43 -34.81
CA ASN A 248 21.37 -10.59 -34.86
C ASN A 248 20.94 -11.13 -36.22
N PRO A 249 21.17 -12.43 -36.53
CA PRO A 249 20.85 -13.00 -37.81
C PRO A 249 19.34 -13.06 -38.03
N PHE A 250 18.87 -12.59 -39.20
CA PHE A 250 17.45 -12.61 -39.57
C PHE A 250 16.92 -14.06 -39.73
N VAL A 251 17.77 -14.93 -40.27
CA VAL A 251 17.57 -16.38 -40.35
C VAL A 251 18.87 -17.11 -39.97
N PRO A 252 18.85 -18.39 -39.55
CA PRO A 252 20.05 -19.17 -39.27
C PRO A 252 20.95 -19.38 -40.47
N MET A 253 22.24 -19.64 -40.19
CA MET A 253 23.19 -20.10 -41.20
C MET A 253 22.70 -21.40 -41.87
N GLY A 254 22.88 -21.50 -43.19
CA GLY A 254 22.43 -22.62 -44.02
C GLY A 254 20.99 -22.50 -44.51
N THR A 255 20.23 -21.49 -44.03
CA THR A 255 18.86 -21.27 -44.54
C THR A 255 18.89 -20.85 -46.00
N LYS A 256 17.98 -21.45 -46.79
CA LYS A 256 17.79 -21.10 -48.20
C LYS A 256 16.54 -20.25 -48.36
N VAL A 257 16.68 -19.15 -49.12
CA VAL A 257 15.59 -18.20 -49.37
C VAL A 257 15.53 -17.85 -50.84
N VAL A 258 14.33 -17.55 -51.33
CA VAL A 258 14.10 -17.08 -52.68
C VAL A 258 13.78 -15.56 -52.61
N MET A 259 14.59 -14.77 -53.29
CA MET A 259 14.38 -13.33 -53.42
C MET A 259 14.63 -12.91 -54.87
N ASN A 260 13.79 -12.04 -55.42
CA ASN A 260 13.87 -11.56 -56.78
C ASN A 260 14.06 -12.70 -57.82
N GLY A 261 13.41 -13.87 -57.58
CA GLY A 261 13.46 -15.02 -58.46
C GLY A 261 14.76 -15.86 -58.40
N VAL A 262 15.65 -15.55 -57.46
CA VAL A 262 16.90 -16.28 -57.23
C VAL A 262 16.88 -16.97 -55.90
N GLU A 263 17.29 -18.25 -55.85
CA GLU A 263 17.52 -18.95 -54.60
C GLU A 263 18.91 -18.66 -54.03
N TYR A 264 18.93 -18.20 -52.81
CA TYR A 264 20.17 -17.88 -52.06
C TYR A 264 20.31 -18.80 -50.86
N THR A 265 21.57 -19.09 -50.49
CA THR A 265 21.90 -19.81 -49.29
C THR A 265 22.65 -18.87 -48.31
N VAL A 266 22.25 -18.88 -47.06
CA VAL A 266 22.94 -18.10 -46.02
C VAL A 266 24.22 -18.83 -45.63
N GLU A 267 25.34 -18.34 -46.12
CA GLU A 267 26.68 -18.96 -45.97
C GLU A 267 27.67 -18.03 -45.30
N ASP A 268 27.35 -16.75 -45.13
CA ASP A 268 28.25 -15.76 -44.64
C ASP A 268 27.65 -14.89 -43.52
N THR A 269 28.51 -14.13 -42.86
CA THR A 269 28.11 -13.22 -41.79
C THR A 269 28.81 -11.87 -41.94
N GLY A 270 28.10 -10.78 -41.62
CA GLY A 270 28.59 -9.42 -41.57
C GLY A 270 28.22 -8.66 -40.31
N ALA A 271 28.46 -7.34 -40.30
CA ALA A 271 28.13 -6.46 -39.17
C ALA A 271 27.32 -5.27 -39.71
N PHE A 272 26.08 -5.49 -40.11
CA PHE A 272 25.25 -4.52 -40.81
C PHE A 272 23.84 -4.31 -40.23
N ALA A 273 23.45 -4.98 -39.15
CA ALA A 273 22.15 -4.81 -38.49
C ALA A 273 21.84 -3.34 -38.17
N ARG A 274 22.84 -2.55 -37.77
CA ARG A 274 22.70 -1.11 -37.48
C ARG A 274 22.22 -0.24 -38.67
N TYR A 275 22.23 -0.81 -39.90
CA TYR A 275 21.76 -0.12 -41.09
C TYR A 275 20.35 -0.55 -41.53
N GLY A 276 19.67 -1.36 -40.75
CA GLY A 276 18.33 -1.90 -41.05
C GLY A 276 18.34 -2.92 -42.19
N VAL A 277 19.46 -3.55 -42.48
CA VAL A 277 19.65 -4.56 -43.52
C VAL A 277 19.50 -5.92 -42.93
N GLN A 278 18.68 -6.80 -43.53
CA GLN A 278 18.47 -8.19 -43.13
C GLN A 278 19.46 -9.12 -43.81
N PHE A 279 19.77 -8.87 -45.09
CA PHE A 279 20.68 -9.68 -45.89
C PHE A 279 21.68 -8.85 -46.65
N ASP A 280 22.92 -9.36 -46.81
CA ASP A 280 23.93 -8.81 -47.69
C ASP A 280 24.21 -9.80 -48.83
N VAL A 281 23.92 -9.38 -50.04
CA VAL A 281 23.95 -10.22 -51.26
C VAL A 281 25.34 -10.19 -51.87
N TYR A 282 25.92 -11.38 -52.11
CA TYR A 282 27.24 -11.49 -52.69
C TYR A 282 27.24 -11.19 -54.21
N TYR A 283 28.24 -10.44 -54.67
CA TYR A 283 28.57 -10.13 -56.05
C TYR A 283 30.03 -10.41 -56.36
N ASP A 284 30.36 -10.83 -57.61
CA ASP A 284 31.73 -11.19 -58.00
C ASP A 284 32.70 -10.00 -58.07
N ASN A 285 32.20 -8.77 -58.04
CA ASN A 285 33.03 -7.58 -58.08
C ASN A 285 32.42 -6.39 -57.32
N HIS A 286 33.27 -5.46 -56.94
CA HIS A 286 32.92 -4.32 -56.14
C HIS A 286 31.92 -3.36 -56.86
N ALA A 287 32.03 -3.21 -58.18
CA ALA A 287 31.14 -2.33 -58.94
C ALA A 287 29.69 -2.85 -58.89
N ALA A 288 29.50 -4.16 -59.06
CA ALA A 288 28.16 -4.78 -58.97
C ALA A 288 27.60 -4.72 -57.56
N ALA A 289 28.43 -5.00 -56.53
CA ALA A 289 28.05 -4.87 -55.14
C ALA A 289 27.62 -3.43 -54.77
N SER A 290 28.39 -2.44 -55.19
CA SER A 290 28.07 -1.03 -54.97
C SER A 290 26.83 -0.57 -55.73
N ALA A 291 26.59 -1.12 -56.93
CA ALA A 291 25.41 -0.78 -57.75
C ALA A 291 24.12 -1.37 -57.15
N HIS A 292 24.21 -2.43 -56.33
CA HIS A 292 23.06 -2.97 -55.62
C HIS A 292 22.47 -1.90 -54.68
N GLY A 293 23.31 -1.19 -53.94
CA GLY A 293 22.87 -0.23 -52.93
C GLY A 293 22.05 -0.89 -51.84
N HIS A 294 20.97 -0.22 -51.43
CA HIS A 294 19.93 -0.81 -50.57
C HIS A 294 18.68 -1.07 -51.39
N GLN A 295 18.22 -2.32 -51.39
CA GLN A 295 17.01 -2.76 -52.10
C GLN A 295 16.05 -3.41 -51.15
N THR A 296 14.75 -3.30 -51.43
CA THR A 296 13.70 -4.01 -50.65
C THR A 296 13.11 -5.08 -51.54
N TRP A 297 13.24 -6.33 -51.12
CA TRP A 297 12.77 -7.51 -51.85
C TRP A 297 11.80 -8.33 -51.04
N GLU A 298 10.81 -8.94 -51.71
CA GLU A 298 9.98 -9.99 -51.08
C GLU A 298 10.84 -11.25 -50.92
N CYS A 299 10.80 -11.84 -49.75
CA CYS A 299 11.61 -12.99 -49.37
C CYS A 299 10.73 -14.18 -49.02
N TYR A 300 11.03 -15.35 -49.55
CA TYR A 300 10.34 -16.59 -49.28
C TYR A 300 11.33 -17.65 -48.81
N LEU A 301 10.89 -18.58 -47.92
CA LEU A 301 11.67 -19.70 -47.53
C LEU A 301 11.73 -20.73 -48.67
N ALA A 302 12.93 -21.16 -49.08
CA ALA A 302 13.08 -22.11 -50.16
C ALA A 302 12.72 -23.55 -49.79
N ASP A 303 12.30 -24.35 -50.78
CA ASP A 303 11.76 -25.73 -50.60
C ASP A 303 12.80 -26.76 -50.15
N ASP A 304 14.10 -26.49 -50.25
CA ASP A 304 15.16 -27.47 -49.98
C ASP A 304 16.00 -27.21 -48.70
N ASN A 305 15.44 -26.49 -47.73
CA ASN A 305 16.12 -26.21 -46.47
C ASN A 305 16.40 -27.44 -45.58
N GLY A 306 15.95 -28.63 -45.96
CA GLY A 306 16.12 -29.82 -45.16
C GLY A 306 15.29 -29.88 -43.87
N SER A 307 14.56 -28.79 -43.57
CA SER A 307 13.62 -28.64 -42.47
C SER A 307 12.33 -28.00 -43.00
N GLN A 308 11.19 -28.44 -42.51
CA GLN A 308 9.88 -27.84 -42.89
C GLN A 308 9.61 -26.52 -42.14
N GLU A 309 10.40 -26.19 -41.13
CA GLU A 309 10.24 -25.02 -40.29
C GLU A 309 11.62 -24.37 -40.01
N VAL A 310 11.68 -23.06 -40.10
CA VAL A 310 12.89 -22.25 -39.79
C VAL A 310 12.52 -21.14 -38.87
N GLU A 311 13.37 -20.90 -37.87
CA GLU A 311 13.26 -19.74 -37.00
C GLU A 311 13.76 -18.50 -37.73
N VAL A 312 12.98 -17.46 -37.73
CA VAL A 312 13.31 -16.15 -38.31
C VAL A 312 13.17 -15.08 -37.24
N THR A 313 14.10 -14.13 -37.28
CA THR A 313 14.03 -12.96 -36.41
C THR A 313 13.29 -11.84 -37.16
N ARG A 314 12.19 -11.36 -36.57
CA ARG A 314 11.39 -10.28 -37.11
C ARG A 314 11.36 -9.12 -36.13
N THR A 315 11.29 -7.91 -36.65
CA THR A 315 10.96 -6.72 -35.89
C THR A 315 9.54 -6.30 -36.22
N ARG A 316 8.77 -5.95 -35.19
CA ARG A 316 7.47 -5.32 -35.37
C ARG A 316 7.29 -4.21 -34.35
N ASP A 317 6.51 -3.23 -34.72
CA ASP A 317 6.10 -2.20 -33.79
C ASP A 317 4.93 -2.72 -32.97
N VAL A 318 4.99 -2.48 -31.66
CA VAL A 318 3.99 -2.85 -30.68
C VAL A 318 3.51 -1.58 -30.01
N ASP A 319 2.20 -1.40 -30.01
CA ASP A 319 1.56 -0.31 -29.26
C ASP A 319 1.36 -0.73 -27.80
N VAL A 320 2.12 -0.09 -26.90
CA VAL A 320 2.20 -0.42 -25.48
C VAL A 320 1.62 0.72 -24.66
N LEU A 321 0.68 0.42 -23.77
CA LEU A 321 0.25 1.35 -22.72
C LEU A 321 1.01 1.06 -21.42
N ASN A 322 1.86 1.98 -21.01
CA ASN A 322 2.49 1.96 -19.69
C ASN A 322 1.56 2.59 -18.66
N VAL A 323 1.16 1.82 -17.66
CA VAL A 323 0.32 2.24 -16.54
C VAL A 323 1.19 2.33 -15.29
N THR A 324 1.41 3.53 -14.78
CA THR A 324 2.29 3.74 -13.64
C THR A 324 1.54 4.41 -12.50
N LEU A 325 1.56 3.78 -11.32
CA LEU A 325 1.11 4.38 -10.08
C LEU A 325 2.31 4.66 -9.17
N ASN A 326 2.54 5.94 -8.92
CA ASN A 326 3.48 6.38 -7.89
C ASN A 326 2.73 6.62 -6.58
N SER A 327 3.09 5.87 -5.53
CA SER A 327 2.52 5.99 -4.19
C SER A 327 3.48 6.72 -3.26
N GLY A 328 3.06 7.90 -2.77
CA GLY A 328 3.80 8.71 -1.82
C GLY A 328 3.72 8.15 -0.39
N ASN A 329 4.72 8.47 0.42
CA ASN A 329 4.69 8.10 1.83
C ASN A 329 3.74 9.02 2.61
N LEU A 330 2.60 8.48 3.08
CA LEU A 330 1.57 9.23 3.79
C LEU A 330 2.09 9.93 5.04
N MET A 331 3.00 9.31 5.81
CA MET A 331 3.62 9.93 7.00
C MET A 331 4.34 11.23 6.64
N SER A 332 5.15 11.22 5.59
CA SER A 332 5.88 12.41 5.12
C SER A 332 4.93 13.49 4.63
N ILE A 333 3.95 13.12 3.81
CA ILE A 333 2.93 14.04 3.29
C ILE A 333 2.18 14.73 4.45
N CYS A 334 1.73 13.95 5.44
CA CYS A 334 1.07 14.48 6.62
C CYS A 334 1.97 15.43 7.42
N GLN A 335 3.23 15.09 7.62
CA GLN A 335 4.19 15.94 8.33
C GLN A 335 4.42 17.26 7.61
N ASP A 336 4.54 17.26 6.29
CA ASP A 336 4.81 18.48 5.51
C ASP A 336 3.63 19.46 5.53
N ARG A 337 2.42 18.98 5.72
CA ARG A 337 1.19 19.78 5.81
C ARG A 337 0.89 20.35 7.21
N LEU A 338 1.69 19.98 8.20
CA LEU A 338 1.49 20.37 9.59
C LEU A 338 2.47 21.48 10.03
N GLY A 339 1.98 22.43 10.83
CA GLY A 339 2.83 23.40 11.56
C GLY A 339 3.56 22.72 12.71
N PHE A 340 4.56 23.42 13.27
CA PHE A 340 5.48 22.87 14.28
C PHE A 340 4.76 22.15 15.44
N PHE A 341 3.78 22.78 16.07
CA PHE A 341 3.04 22.18 17.20
C PHE A 341 2.12 21.02 16.77
N GLN A 342 1.59 21.09 15.56
CA GLN A 342 0.78 20.01 15.02
C GLN A 342 1.63 18.77 14.74
N LYS A 343 2.89 18.92 14.33
CA LYS A 343 3.84 17.81 14.15
C LYS A 343 4.10 17.07 15.46
N GLU A 344 4.28 17.82 16.56
CA GLU A 344 4.45 17.22 17.90
C GLU A 344 3.19 16.47 18.35
N LEU A 345 2.00 17.04 18.11
CA LEU A 345 0.74 16.36 18.40
C LEU A 345 0.53 15.13 17.52
N PHE A 346 0.86 15.23 16.25
CA PHE A 346 0.79 14.12 15.31
C PHE A 346 1.67 12.96 15.74
N SER A 347 2.93 13.22 16.10
CA SER A 347 3.84 12.21 16.64
C SER A 347 3.25 11.57 17.89
N ALA A 348 2.79 12.38 18.84
CA ALA A 348 2.22 11.88 20.10
C ALA A 348 0.96 11.04 19.90
N TYR A 349 0.06 11.46 19.00
CA TYR A 349 -1.12 10.65 18.65
C TYR A 349 -0.75 9.34 17.98
N ASN A 350 0.22 9.36 17.07
CA ASN A 350 0.68 8.17 16.37
C ASN A 350 1.37 7.18 17.33
N ASP A 351 2.24 7.68 18.22
CA ASP A 351 2.93 6.86 19.22
C ASP A 351 1.96 6.19 20.21
N THR A 352 0.91 6.91 20.61
CA THR A 352 -0.10 6.40 21.56
C THR A 352 -1.28 5.72 20.88
N LYS A 353 -1.29 5.70 19.52
CA LYS A 353 -2.41 5.17 18.73
C LYS A 353 -3.76 5.75 19.17
N GLY A 354 -3.75 7.02 19.58
CA GLY A 354 -4.92 7.75 20.05
C GLY A 354 -5.54 7.24 21.35
N ASN A 355 -4.88 6.35 22.11
CA ASN A 355 -5.33 5.81 23.40
C ASN A 355 -6.79 5.28 23.39
N LEU A 356 -7.23 4.68 22.30
CA LEU A 356 -8.55 4.06 22.22
C LEU A 356 -8.55 2.56 22.57
N GLN A 357 -7.38 1.93 22.73
CA GLN A 357 -7.23 0.51 23.02
C GLN A 357 -7.88 0.16 24.36
N MET A 358 -9.02 -0.50 24.30
CA MET A 358 -9.78 -0.90 25.50
C MET A 358 -10.02 -2.41 25.59
N PHE A 359 -9.77 -3.12 24.51
CA PHE A 359 -9.94 -4.56 24.43
C PHE A 359 -8.56 -5.26 24.40
N ALA A 360 -8.48 -6.47 24.98
CA ALA A 360 -7.24 -7.24 24.92
C ALA A 360 -6.89 -7.64 23.50
N THR A 361 -5.61 -7.98 23.33
CA THR A 361 -5.14 -8.67 22.14
C THR A 361 -5.99 -9.91 21.84
N PRO A 362 -6.42 -10.10 20.58
CA PRO A 362 -7.20 -11.28 20.22
C PRO A 362 -6.37 -12.55 20.02
N VAL A 363 -5.03 -12.43 20.01
CA VAL A 363 -4.06 -13.51 19.85
C VAL A 363 -2.89 -13.31 20.82
N ASP A 364 -2.05 -14.31 21.03
CA ASP A 364 -0.98 -14.33 22.04
C ASP A 364 0.37 -13.77 21.53
N PHE A 365 0.35 -13.00 20.45
CA PHE A 365 1.53 -12.34 19.88
C PHE A 365 1.19 -10.89 19.46
N ASN A 366 2.22 -10.10 19.11
CA ASN A 366 2.01 -8.76 18.54
C ASN A 366 1.50 -8.88 17.08
N TRP A 367 0.21 -8.73 16.91
CA TRP A 367 -0.47 -8.92 15.63
C TRP A 367 -0.38 -7.73 14.68
N TYR A 368 0.07 -6.58 15.12
CA TYR A 368 0.00 -5.35 14.33
C TYR A 368 0.70 -5.47 12.97
N SER A 369 1.89 -6.06 12.95
CA SER A 369 2.64 -6.32 11.71
C SER A 369 2.13 -7.51 10.89
N SER A 370 1.10 -8.20 11.39
CA SER A 370 0.50 -9.38 10.76
C SER A 370 -0.91 -9.11 10.23
N VAL A 371 -1.32 -7.83 10.17
CA VAL A 371 -2.58 -7.47 9.53
C VAL A 371 -2.44 -7.68 8.03
N THR A 372 -3.26 -8.58 7.49
CA THR A 372 -3.30 -8.92 6.05
C THR A 372 -4.39 -8.17 5.30
N SER A 373 -5.41 -7.69 6.03
CA SER A 373 -6.46 -6.85 5.47
C SER A 373 -7.12 -6.00 6.54
N TYR A 374 -7.16 -4.70 6.28
CA TYR A 374 -7.81 -3.74 7.16
C TYR A 374 -9.33 -3.70 6.99
N TYR A 375 -10.00 -3.15 8.00
CA TYR A 375 -11.41 -2.75 7.89
C TYR A 375 -11.55 -1.60 6.89
N GLY A 376 -12.52 -1.72 5.97
CA GLY A 376 -12.79 -0.68 4.97
C GLY A 376 -13.09 -1.26 3.59
N TYR A 377 -13.17 -0.39 2.61
CA TYR A 377 -13.40 -0.81 1.22
C TYR A 377 -12.12 -1.37 0.60
N ARG A 378 -12.26 -2.47 -0.11
CA ARG A 378 -11.16 -3.13 -0.82
C ARG A 378 -11.68 -3.92 -2.02
N ILE A 379 -10.80 -4.31 -2.92
CA ILE A 379 -11.11 -5.32 -3.93
C ILE A 379 -11.12 -6.69 -3.24
N HIS A 380 -12.25 -7.36 -3.31
CA HIS A 380 -12.42 -8.65 -2.66
C HIS A 380 -11.58 -9.74 -3.37
N PRO A 381 -10.73 -10.49 -2.66
CA PRO A 381 -9.74 -11.38 -3.27
C PRO A 381 -10.34 -12.53 -4.09
N ILE A 382 -11.58 -12.94 -3.80
CA ILE A 382 -12.25 -14.04 -4.50
C ILE A 382 -13.13 -13.53 -5.64
N SER A 383 -13.94 -12.49 -5.39
CA SER A 383 -14.92 -12.00 -6.38
C SER A 383 -14.38 -10.89 -7.28
N GLY A 384 -13.26 -10.24 -6.94
CA GLY A 384 -12.73 -9.08 -7.64
C GLY A 384 -13.58 -7.81 -7.50
N ALA A 385 -14.66 -7.86 -6.72
CA ALA A 385 -15.57 -6.72 -6.55
C ALA A 385 -15.06 -5.75 -5.48
N ASN A 386 -15.26 -4.44 -5.71
CA ASN A 386 -15.07 -3.41 -4.71
C ASN A 386 -16.17 -3.53 -3.65
N GLN A 387 -15.80 -3.90 -2.44
CA GLN A 387 -16.76 -4.10 -1.35
C GLN A 387 -16.16 -3.81 0.03
N LEU A 388 -17.04 -3.53 0.98
CA LEU A 388 -16.67 -3.28 2.37
C LEU A 388 -16.21 -4.56 3.06
N HIS A 389 -14.98 -4.57 3.56
CA HIS A 389 -14.50 -5.54 4.54
C HIS A 389 -14.96 -5.15 5.93
N ASN A 390 -15.84 -5.93 6.52
CA ASN A 390 -16.55 -5.60 7.75
C ASN A 390 -15.72 -5.72 9.03
N GLY A 391 -14.51 -6.26 8.95
CA GLY A 391 -13.60 -6.50 10.05
C GLY A 391 -12.15 -6.28 9.65
N MET A 392 -11.25 -6.89 10.37
CA MET A 392 -9.81 -6.88 10.13
C MET A 392 -9.33 -8.32 10.12
N ASP A 393 -8.43 -8.66 9.19
CA ASP A 393 -7.82 -9.98 9.08
C ASP A 393 -6.41 -9.95 9.65
N ILE A 394 -6.12 -10.85 10.59
CA ILE A 394 -4.82 -11.04 11.22
C ILE A 394 -4.26 -12.37 10.73
N GLY A 395 -3.20 -12.33 9.90
CA GLY A 395 -2.50 -13.53 9.44
C GLY A 395 -1.83 -14.25 10.62
N ALA A 396 -2.11 -15.54 10.76
CA ALA A 396 -1.51 -16.38 11.79
C ALA A 396 -1.57 -17.86 11.37
N PRO A 397 -0.63 -18.70 11.84
CA PRO A 397 -0.69 -20.14 11.62
C PRO A 397 -1.98 -20.76 12.16
N GLU A 398 -2.50 -21.76 11.44
CA GLU A 398 -3.62 -22.54 11.94
C GLU A 398 -3.28 -23.18 13.31
N GLY A 399 -4.23 -23.12 14.25
CA GLY A 399 -4.04 -23.59 15.60
C GLY A 399 -3.48 -22.55 16.58
N THR A 400 -3.17 -21.31 16.13
CA THR A 400 -2.86 -20.19 17.01
C THR A 400 -4.05 -19.91 17.92
N LYS A 401 -3.80 -19.64 19.20
CA LYS A 401 -4.86 -19.36 20.18
C LYS A 401 -5.57 -18.06 19.89
N VAL A 402 -6.91 -18.11 19.93
CA VAL A 402 -7.77 -16.92 19.85
C VAL A 402 -8.33 -16.60 21.22
N MET A 403 -8.15 -15.36 21.63
CA MET A 403 -8.45 -14.86 22.96
C MET A 403 -9.64 -13.92 22.98
N ALA A 404 -10.43 -13.95 24.04
CA ALA A 404 -11.51 -13.00 24.26
C ALA A 404 -10.95 -11.58 24.48
N GLY A 405 -11.21 -10.64 23.57
CA GLY A 405 -10.82 -9.23 23.70
C GLY A 405 -11.61 -8.48 24.78
N LEU A 406 -12.78 -8.96 25.15
CA LEU A 406 -13.65 -8.33 26.16
C LEU A 406 -14.23 -9.37 27.14
N THR A 407 -14.58 -8.90 28.32
CA THR A 407 -15.35 -9.70 29.31
C THR A 407 -16.84 -9.58 28.99
N GLY A 408 -17.49 -10.70 28.73
CA GLY A 408 -18.90 -10.70 28.33
C GLY A 408 -19.53 -12.08 28.30
N THR A 409 -20.63 -12.18 27.55
CA THR A 409 -21.34 -13.43 27.30
C THR A 409 -21.16 -13.83 25.84
N VAL A 410 -20.85 -15.09 25.58
CA VAL A 410 -20.85 -15.69 24.25
C VAL A 410 -22.29 -15.73 23.77
N THR A 411 -22.65 -14.87 22.83
CA THR A 411 -24.01 -14.85 22.25
C THR A 411 -24.17 -15.87 21.14
N THR A 412 -23.07 -16.20 20.47
CA THR A 412 -23.07 -17.17 19.38
C THR A 412 -21.75 -17.96 19.38
N SER A 413 -21.84 -19.27 19.18
CA SER A 413 -20.73 -20.16 18.87
C SER A 413 -21.26 -21.19 17.86
N ALA A 414 -21.02 -20.94 16.55
CA ALA A 414 -21.69 -21.63 15.47
C ALA A 414 -20.77 -21.75 14.23
N TYR A 415 -21.30 -22.37 13.18
CA TYR A 415 -20.72 -22.44 11.86
C TYR A 415 -21.70 -21.85 10.82
N ASN A 416 -21.19 -21.14 9.84
CA ASN A 416 -21.89 -20.83 8.59
C ASN A 416 -20.87 -20.76 7.42
N ASP A 417 -21.36 -20.74 6.19
CA ASP A 417 -20.50 -20.80 5.01
C ASP A 417 -19.64 -19.55 4.80
N SER A 418 -20.06 -18.40 5.33
CA SER A 418 -19.31 -17.16 5.25
C SER A 418 -18.20 -17.09 6.31
N TYR A 419 -18.55 -17.12 7.60
CA TYR A 419 -17.59 -17.00 8.70
C TYR A 419 -16.86 -18.29 9.04
N GLY A 420 -17.26 -19.45 8.49
CA GLY A 420 -16.77 -20.75 8.97
C GLY A 420 -17.20 -20.98 10.42
N ASN A 421 -16.30 -21.53 11.25
CA ASN A 421 -16.49 -21.54 12.70
C ASN A 421 -16.28 -20.14 13.24
N TYR A 422 -17.24 -19.66 14.02
CA TYR A 422 -17.16 -18.31 14.59
C TYR A 422 -17.73 -18.22 15.99
N VAL A 423 -17.24 -17.23 16.75
CA VAL A 423 -17.67 -16.90 18.11
C VAL A 423 -18.02 -15.42 18.15
N ILE A 424 -19.15 -15.09 18.81
CA ILE A 424 -19.56 -13.70 19.08
C ILE A 424 -19.66 -13.53 20.61
N ILE A 425 -18.97 -12.49 21.11
CA ILE A 425 -18.99 -12.14 22.53
C ILE A 425 -19.55 -10.73 22.67
N LYS A 426 -20.50 -10.54 23.59
CA LYS A 426 -21.12 -9.24 23.84
C LYS A 426 -21.00 -8.84 25.31
N ASP A 427 -20.65 -7.57 25.55
CA ASP A 427 -20.60 -6.98 26.87
C ASP A 427 -21.92 -6.26 27.24
N ARG A 428 -22.04 -5.83 28.50
CA ARG A 428 -23.20 -5.06 28.99
C ARG A 428 -23.21 -3.59 28.51
N LYS A 429 -22.15 -3.13 27.84
CA LYS A 429 -22.03 -1.74 27.36
C LYS A 429 -22.40 -1.62 25.89
N GLY A 430 -22.84 -2.73 25.25
CA GLY A 430 -23.23 -2.81 23.86
C GLY A 430 -22.08 -3.05 22.88
N TYR A 431 -20.87 -3.36 23.37
CA TYR A 431 -19.78 -3.80 22.52
C TYR A 431 -19.93 -5.27 22.19
N GLU A 432 -19.62 -5.62 20.94
CA GLU A 432 -19.66 -6.96 20.40
C GLU A 432 -18.39 -7.21 19.60
N LEU A 433 -17.65 -8.28 19.94
CA LEU A 433 -16.52 -8.79 19.17
C LEU A 433 -16.92 -10.10 18.50
N ARG A 434 -16.63 -10.22 17.21
CA ARG A 434 -16.84 -11.41 16.39
C ARG A 434 -15.51 -11.94 15.94
N TYR A 435 -15.31 -13.24 16.05
CA TYR A 435 -14.10 -13.97 15.70
C TYR A 435 -14.47 -15.06 14.71
N ALA A 436 -13.91 -15.05 13.52
CA ALA A 436 -14.31 -15.97 12.45
C ALA A 436 -13.12 -16.71 11.84
N HIS A 437 -13.44 -17.63 10.93
CA HIS A 437 -12.54 -18.56 10.24
C HIS A 437 -11.80 -19.53 11.14
N LEU A 438 -12.32 -19.76 12.34
CA LEU A 438 -11.68 -20.61 13.37
C LEU A 438 -11.58 -22.08 12.90
N SER A 439 -10.49 -22.76 13.24
CA SER A 439 -10.38 -24.21 13.08
C SER A 439 -11.23 -24.95 14.13
N SER A 440 -11.29 -24.40 15.36
CA SER A 440 -12.12 -24.92 16.42
C SER A 440 -12.61 -23.82 17.36
N ARG A 441 -13.70 -24.10 18.07
CA ARG A 441 -14.32 -23.22 19.08
C ARG A 441 -14.20 -23.87 20.44
N SER A 442 -13.64 -23.15 21.42
CA SER A 442 -13.43 -23.66 22.79
C SER A 442 -14.57 -23.29 23.75
N VAL A 443 -15.56 -22.49 23.29
CA VAL A 443 -16.64 -21.96 24.10
C VAL A 443 -18.01 -22.20 23.44
N SER A 444 -19.07 -22.27 24.27
CA SER A 444 -20.46 -22.45 23.78
C SER A 444 -21.28 -21.19 24.01
N ALA A 445 -22.36 -21.05 23.24
CA ALA A 445 -23.33 -19.97 23.43
C ALA A 445 -23.92 -20.03 24.86
N GLY A 446 -24.07 -18.87 25.50
CA GLY A 446 -24.48 -18.71 26.89
C GLY A 446 -23.33 -18.70 27.90
N ALA A 447 -22.12 -19.10 27.52
CA ALA A 447 -20.96 -19.07 28.41
C ALA A 447 -20.57 -17.63 28.77
N SER A 448 -20.10 -17.44 30.00
CA SER A 448 -19.44 -16.20 30.41
C SER A 448 -17.94 -16.33 30.18
N VAL A 449 -17.33 -15.35 29.57
CA VAL A 449 -15.89 -15.29 29.32
C VAL A 449 -15.30 -14.02 29.92
N THR A 450 -14.04 -14.10 30.31
CA THR A 450 -13.25 -12.98 30.79
C THR A 450 -12.26 -12.56 29.70
N LYS A 451 -11.96 -11.28 29.63
CA LYS A 451 -10.88 -10.74 28.78
C LYS A 451 -9.60 -11.59 28.95
N GLY A 452 -9.09 -12.15 27.86
CA GLY A 452 -7.91 -13.02 27.81
C GLY A 452 -8.20 -14.52 27.87
N ASP A 453 -9.45 -14.97 28.06
CA ASP A 453 -9.79 -16.39 27.99
C ASP A 453 -9.66 -16.91 26.55
N GLU A 454 -9.14 -18.15 26.39
CA GLU A 454 -9.10 -18.82 25.07
C GLU A 454 -10.52 -19.19 24.63
N ILE A 455 -10.88 -18.79 23.43
CA ILE A 455 -12.23 -18.99 22.86
C ILE A 455 -12.25 -19.88 21.61
N GLY A 456 -11.09 -20.18 21.05
CA GLY A 456 -10.92 -21.00 19.87
C GLY A 456 -9.50 -20.95 19.31
N LEU A 457 -9.33 -21.51 18.14
CA LEU A 457 -8.04 -21.56 17.44
C LEU A 457 -8.20 -20.96 16.04
N VAL A 458 -7.21 -20.23 15.57
CA VAL A 458 -7.13 -19.72 14.18
C VAL A 458 -7.24 -20.88 13.20
N GLY A 459 -7.89 -20.65 12.09
CA GLY A 459 -8.05 -21.64 11.03
C GLY A 459 -8.25 -21.01 9.65
N ASN A 460 -8.85 -21.78 8.76
CA ASN A 460 -9.15 -21.41 7.38
C ASN A 460 -10.53 -21.95 6.97
N THR A 461 -11.54 -21.83 7.85
CA THR A 461 -12.89 -22.37 7.61
C THR A 461 -13.83 -21.29 7.05
N GLY A 462 -14.85 -21.70 6.28
CA GLY A 462 -15.79 -20.79 5.63
C GLY A 462 -15.22 -20.14 4.36
N ASN A 463 -15.61 -18.91 4.09
CA ASN A 463 -15.14 -18.15 2.91
C ASN A 463 -13.79 -17.48 3.21
N SER A 464 -12.71 -18.25 3.17
CA SER A 464 -11.35 -17.84 3.48
C SER A 464 -10.37 -18.41 2.48
N THR A 465 -9.33 -17.64 2.13
CA THR A 465 -8.28 -18.02 1.16
C THR A 465 -7.01 -18.53 1.81
N GLY A 466 -6.83 -18.32 3.12
CA GLY A 466 -5.63 -18.70 3.87
C GLY A 466 -5.86 -18.66 5.37
N SER A 467 -4.90 -19.16 6.16
CA SER A 467 -5.03 -19.19 7.62
C SER A 467 -4.94 -17.79 8.22
N HIS A 468 -6.02 -17.30 8.84
CA HIS A 468 -6.09 -16.01 9.51
C HIS A 468 -7.22 -15.96 10.53
N LEU A 469 -7.18 -14.96 11.40
CA LEU A 469 -8.29 -14.56 12.25
C LEU A 469 -8.99 -13.35 11.66
N HIS A 470 -10.26 -13.52 11.25
CA HIS A 470 -11.13 -12.38 10.94
C HIS A 470 -11.79 -11.87 12.23
N ILE A 471 -11.66 -10.58 12.53
CA ILE A 471 -12.22 -9.96 13.72
C ILE A 471 -13.05 -8.71 13.38
N GLU A 472 -14.32 -8.67 13.87
CA GLU A 472 -15.19 -7.50 13.77
C GLU A 472 -15.45 -6.90 15.16
N LEU A 473 -15.53 -5.59 15.23
CA LEU A 473 -15.97 -4.86 16.43
C LEU A 473 -17.23 -4.06 16.11
N LEU A 474 -18.25 -4.24 16.95
CA LEU A 474 -19.48 -3.47 16.88
C LEU A 474 -19.77 -2.78 18.20
N LYS A 475 -20.44 -1.63 18.14
CA LYS A 475 -21.02 -0.95 19.29
C LYS A 475 -22.48 -0.61 19.01
N ASN A 476 -23.39 -1.17 19.77
CA ASN A 476 -24.83 -1.00 19.59
C ASN A 476 -25.32 -1.32 18.15
N GLY A 477 -24.65 -2.29 17.50
CA GLY A 477 -24.95 -2.71 16.13
C GLY A 477 -24.21 -1.95 15.03
N GLU A 478 -23.51 -0.88 15.35
CA GLU A 478 -22.65 -0.15 14.41
C GLU A 478 -21.22 -0.71 14.41
N ARG A 479 -20.66 -0.96 13.22
CA ARG A 479 -19.28 -1.45 13.06
C ARG A 479 -18.29 -0.33 13.33
N LEU A 480 -17.20 -0.69 14.02
CA LEU A 480 -16.04 0.14 14.28
C LEU A 480 -14.80 -0.55 13.69
N ASN A 481 -13.80 0.23 13.29
CA ASN A 481 -12.53 -0.34 12.85
C ASN A 481 -11.79 -0.96 14.05
N PRO A 482 -11.59 -2.29 14.10
CA PRO A 482 -11.02 -2.98 15.28
C PRO A 482 -9.62 -2.49 15.65
N ILE A 483 -8.82 -2.04 14.66
CA ILE A 483 -7.42 -1.64 14.86
C ILE A 483 -7.25 -0.56 15.92
N PHE A 484 -8.20 0.37 16.04
CA PHE A 484 -8.12 1.46 17.02
C PHE A 484 -8.41 1.02 18.45
N TYR A 485 -9.08 -0.12 18.67
CA TYR A 485 -9.64 -0.49 19.96
C TYR A 485 -9.00 -1.72 20.59
N LEU A 486 -8.22 -2.50 19.84
CA LEU A 486 -7.51 -3.68 20.30
C LEU A 486 -6.10 -3.34 20.80
N GLU A 487 -5.69 -3.92 21.92
CA GLU A 487 -4.29 -3.92 22.34
C GLU A 487 -3.47 -4.79 21.37
N THR A 488 -2.28 -4.31 20.94
CA THR A 488 -1.48 -4.99 19.91
C THR A 488 -0.81 -6.29 20.38
N GLY A 489 -0.76 -6.55 21.69
CA GLY A 489 -0.09 -7.71 22.26
C GLY A 489 1.42 -7.52 22.44
N GLU A 490 2.09 -8.55 22.99
CA GLU A 490 3.54 -8.60 23.20
C GLU A 490 4.18 -9.61 22.23
N GLY A 491 5.49 -9.46 21.99
CA GLY A 491 6.27 -10.36 21.14
C GLY A 491 6.39 -9.91 19.69
N ALA A 492 7.00 -10.77 18.85
CA ALA A 492 7.10 -10.56 17.40
C ALA A 492 5.81 -11.01 16.70
N GLY A 493 5.32 -10.24 15.74
CA GLY A 493 4.22 -10.63 14.85
C GLY A 493 4.66 -11.61 13.77
N PHE A 494 3.71 -12.31 13.16
CA PHE A 494 3.93 -13.06 11.93
C PHE A 494 3.83 -12.10 10.73
N GLY A 495 4.70 -12.26 9.73
CA GLY A 495 4.67 -11.42 8.51
C GLY A 495 3.37 -11.64 7.71
N GLY A 496 2.67 -10.54 7.38
CA GLY A 496 1.35 -10.61 6.74
C GLY A 496 1.30 -11.34 5.39
N ASN A 497 2.40 -11.40 4.66
CA ASN A 497 2.47 -12.01 3.33
C ASN A 497 2.66 -13.55 3.34
N GLU A 498 2.83 -14.18 4.49
CA GLU A 498 3.07 -15.62 4.58
C GLU A 498 1.79 -16.45 4.75
N TYR A 499 0.64 -15.81 5.03
CA TYR A 499 -0.61 -16.48 5.42
C TYR A 499 -1.85 -16.07 4.62
N THR A 500 -1.65 -15.36 3.50
CA THR A 500 -2.74 -14.98 2.56
C THR A 500 -2.89 -15.93 1.41
#